data_945bc1bb0702b9a45e76602823f350e5
#
_entry.id   945bc1bb0702b9a45e76602823f350e5
#
_cell.length_a   1.000
_cell.length_b   1.000
_cell.length_c   1.000
_cell.angle_alpha   90.00
_cell.angle_beta   90.00
_cell.angle_gamma   90.00
#
_symmetry.space_group_name_H-M   'P 1'
#
loop_
_entity.id
_entity.type
_entity.pdbx_description
1 polymer ?
#
loop_
_entity_poly.entity_id
_entity_poly.type
_entity_poly.pdbx_seq_one_letter_code
_entity_poly.pdbx_strand_id
1 'polypeptide(L)'
;MPSLKALFALVMLAAVWTQTAAAQGRFGPQGPEGEPNREQQWLVPSPDADTPAHAVLFRPPGDGPFRLAVIAHASVQNTLLRAQMPQPEYRALAAWLVARGYAVLVPERPGHGKTGGRYLEDQRGCDEADYSHAGRATAEEISAALNYLRGQSFIRQDGAVILGHSAGGWGALALAGGDPAVVSAIIVFAAGRGGHANDFPNRVCAPHTLVSSAAEFGQGARVPVTWLVAANDSYFSPGLSGKLAGAFRGAGGKVDLHVLASSGSEGHWFPETESGIKIASAELDRALKPPRLGAVKKR
;
A
#
# COMPACT_ATOMS: atom_id res chain seq x y z
N MET A 1 13.26 87.31 16.30
CA MET A 1 13.12 86.70 14.97
C MET A 1 13.41 85.20 15.13
N PRO A 2 12.43 84.31 15.08
CA PRO A 2 12.63 82.94 15.38
C PRO A 2 13.05 82.12 14.15
N SER A 3 14.03 81.26 14.31
CA SER A 3 14.56 80.28 13.35
C SER A 3 13.63 79.11 13.18
N LEU A 4 13.32 78.79 11.95
CA LEU A 4 12.49 77.67 11.53
C LEU A 4 13.35 76.39 11.58
N LYS A 5 13.07 75.49 12.53
CA LYS A 5 13.66 74.15 12.57
C LYS A 5 12.80 73.20 11.73
N ALA A 6 13.35 72.75 10.62
CA ALA A 6 12.71 71.74 9.80
C ALA A 6 12.80 70.36 10.52
N LEU A 7 11.64 69.77 10.80
CA LEU A 7 11.55 68.44 11.36
C LEU A 7 11.41 67.45 10.17
N PHE A 8 12.52 66.69 9.90
CA PHE A 8 12.45 65.56 8.98
C PHE A 8 11.82 64.36 9.71
N ALA A 9 10.60 64.05 9.35
CA ALA A 9 9.93 62.81 9.77
C ALA A 9 10.38 61.68 8.85
N LEU A 10 11.20 60.76 9.37
CA LEU A 10 11.59 59.55 8.69
C LEU A 10 10.44 58.56 8.82
N VAL A 11 9.66 58.33 7.76
CA VAL A 11 8.62 57.28 7.68
C VAL A 11 9.33 56.01 7.32
N MET A 12 9.54 55.15 8.32
CA MET A 12 9.99 53.78 8.12
C MET A 12 8.77 52.95 7.65
N LEU A 13 8.71 52.64 6.34
CA LEU A 13 7.81 51.64 5.81
C LEU A 13 8.29 50.26 6.27
N ALA A 14 7.70 49.74 7.33
CA ALA A 14 7.82 48.34 7.68
C ALA A 14 6.97 47.54 6.67
N ALA A 15 7.61 46.94 5.69
CA ALA A 15 6.98 45.94 4.81
C ALA A 15 6.70 44.69 5.65
N VAL A 16 5.45 44.59 6.14
CA VAL A 16 4.94 43.37 6.76
C VAL A 16 4.75 42.36 5.65
N TRP A 17 5.72 41.44 5.51
CA TRP A 17 5.54 40.23 4.73
C TRP A 17 4.52 39.36 5.45
N THR A 18 3.26 39.51 5.14
CA THR A 18 2.25 38.52 5.48
C THR A 18 2.53 37.29 4.62
N GLN A 19 3.28 36.32 5.17
CA GLN A 19 3.24 34.97 4.67
C GLN A 19 1.79 34.49 4.87
N THR A 20 1.03 34.49 3.79
CA THR A 20 -0.21 33.75 3.72
C THR A 20 0.19 32.27 3.87
N ALA A 21 0.13 31.76 5.11
CA ALA A 21 0.05 30.32 5.32
C ALA A 21 -1.22 29.90 4.57
N ALA A 22 -1.05 29.38 3.35
CA ALA A 22 -2.13 28.69 2.68
C ALA A 22 -2.63 27.68 3.69
N ALA A 23 -3.90 27.71 4.04
CA ALA A 23 -4.52 26.73 4.91
C ALA A 23 -4.23 25.38 4.24
N GLN A 24 -3.24 24.65 4.77
CA GLN A 24 -2.95 23.32 4.31
C GLN A 24 -4.23 22.52 4.47
N GLY A 25 -4.79 22.02 3.36
CA GLY A 25 -5.97 21.17 3.41
C GLY A 25 -5.68 20.00 4.37
N ARG A 26 -6.72 19.45 4.99
CA ARG A 26 -6.60 18.33 5.94
C ARG A 26 -5.74 17.18 5.38
N PHE A 27 -5.70 17.01 4.07
CA PHE A 27 -4.96 15.96 3.35
C PHE A 27 -3.85 16.57 2.48
N GLY A 28 -2.82 15.79 2.21
CA GLY A 28 -1.67 16.19 1.40
C GLY A 28 -0.35 16.13 2.17
N PRO A 29 0.69 16.82 1.67
CA PRO A 29 2.01 16.81 2.26
C PRO A 29 2.04 17.43 3.66
N GLN A 30 2.79 16.79 4.57
CA GLN A 30 2.94 17.16 5.97
C GLN A 30 4.36 17.63 6.31
N GLY A 31 5.11 18.11 5.34
CA GLY A 31 6.47 18.59 5.52
C GLY A 31 7.26 18.61 4.20
N PRO A 32 8.55 18.96 4.26
CA PRO A 32 9.40 18.99 3.08
C PRO A 32 9.67 17.59 2.55
N GLU A 33 10.06 17.52 1.28
CA GLU A 33 10.60 16.31 0.69
C GLU A 33 12.00 16.03 1.24
N GLY A 34 12.30 14.75 1.47
CA GLY A 34 13.61 14.26 1.89
C GLY A 34 14.27 13.39 0.83
N GLU A 35 15.52 13.04 1.06
CA GLU A 35 16.28 12.11 0.24
C GLU A 35 16.46 10.76 0.98
N PRO A 36 16.58 9.64 0.26
CA PRO A 36 16.43 9.50 -1.19
C PRO A 36 14.96 9.44 -1.68
N ASN A 37 14.76 9.51 -3.00
CA ASN A 37 13.46 9.28 -3.65
C ASN A 37 12.38 10.33 -3.32
N ARG A 38 12.74 11.56 -2.96
CA ARG A 38 11.79 12.63 -2.62
C ARG A 38 10.74 12.15 -1.61
N GLU A 39 11.21 11.42 -0.61
CA GLU A 39 10.37 10.87 0.45
C GLU A 39 9.67 11.99 1.22
N GLN A 40 8.36 11.87 1.40
CA GLN A 40 7.56 12.91 2.04
C GLN A 40 6.44 12.29 2.88
N GLN A 41 6.24 12.84 4.08
CA GLN A 41 5.09 12.49 4.92
C GLN A 41 3.81 13.11 4.35
N TRP A 42 2.75 12.33 4.32
CA TRP A 42 1.43 12.74 3.83
C TRP A 42 0.32 12.36 4.81
N LEU A 43 -0.79 13.08 4.74
CA LEU A 43 -2.09 12.63 5.25
C LEU A 43 -2.99 12.34 4.06
N VAL A 44 -3.66 11.19 4.10
CA VAL A 44 -4.60 10.77 3.05
C VAL A 44 -5.94 10.39 3.68
N PRO A 45 -7.06 10.44 2.92
CA PRO A 45 -8.34 9.94 3.42
C PRO A 45 -8.30 8.47 3.78
N SER A 46 -9.10 8.09 4.76
CA SER A 46 -9.45 6.72 5.09
C SER A 46 -10.98 6.53 5.03
N PRO A 47 -11.52 5.32 5.11
CA PRO A 47 -12.96 5.09 5.22
C PRO A 47 -13.58 5.69 6.47
N ASP A 48 -12.78 5.87 7.54
CA ASP A 48 -13.17 6.62 8.72
C ASP A 48 -12.86 8.10 8.51
N ALA A 49 -13.91 8.91 8.28
CA ALA A 49 -13.77 10.33 7.97
C ALA A 49 -13.07 11.12 9.09
N ASP A 50 -13.10 10.66 10.33
CA ASP A 50 -12.47 11.33 11.47
C ASP A 50 -11.00 10.93 11.65
N THR A 51 -10.56 9.86 10.97
CA THR A 51 -9.20 9.30 11.08
C THR A 51 -8.43 9.43 9.76
N PRO A 52 -7.74 10.56 9.48
CA PRO A 52 -6.83 10.65 8.34
C PRO A 52 -5.70 9.63 8.49
N ALA A 53 -5.40 8.90 7.43
CA ALA A 53 -4.30 7.95 7.44
C ALA A 53 -2.96 8.67 7.20
N HIS A 54 -1.99 8.44 8.08
CA HIS A 54 -0.59 8.80 7.82
C HIS A 54 -0.06 7.97 6.66
N ALA A 55 0.78 8.56 5.83
CA ALA A 55 1.36 7.87 4.68
C ALA A 55 2.77 8.40 4.39
N VAL A 56 3.57 7.58 3.72
CA VAL A 56 4.82 8.02 3.11
C VAL A 56 4.66 7.95 1.60
N LEU A 57 4.99 9.05 0.93
CA LEU A 57 5.04 9.14 -0.53
C LEU A 57 6.49 9.23 -1.00
N PHE A 58 6.86 8.34 -1.91
CA PHE A 58 8.16 8.36 -2.61
C PHE A 58 7.91 8.72 -4.08
N ARG A 59 8.78 9.52 -4.68
CA ARG A 59 8.62 9.98 -6.06
C ARG A 59 9.92 9.93 -6.84
N PRO A 60 9.86 9.68 -8.17
CA PRO A 60 11.00 9.92 -9.05
C PRO A 60 11.38 11.40 -9.10
N PRO A 61 12.59 11.74 -9.57
CA PRO A 61 12.95 13.11 -9.92
C PRO A 61 12.00 13.71 -10.97
N GLY A 62 11.80 15.03 -10.94
CA GLY A 62 10.97 15.78 -11.89
C GLY A 62 9.53 15.97 -11.41
N ASP A 63 8.69 16.53 -12.28
CA ASP A 63 7.33 16.97 -11.94
C ASP A 63 6.24 15.94 -12.29
N GLY A 64 6.58 14.87 -12.97
CA GLY A 64 5.63 13.85 -13.43
C GLY A 64 4.94 14.22 -14.76
N PRO A 65 3.73 13.69 -15.06
CA PRO A 65 2.97 12.77 -14.23
C PRO A 65 3.58 11.37 -14.17
N PHE A 66 3.59 10.78 -12.99
CA PHE A 66 4.14 9.45 -12.70
C PHE A 66 3.08 8.37 -12.70
N ARG A 67 3.46 7.12 -12.98
CA ARG A 67 2.63 5.94 -12.71
C ARG A 67 2.46 5.79 -11.19
N LEU A 68 1.31 5.29 -10.74
CA LEU A 68 1.03 5.13 -9.31
C LEU A 68 1.19 3.67 -8.87
N ALA A 69 1.89 3.49 -7.75
CA ALA A 69 1.89 2.26 -6.98
C ALA A 69 1.44 2.55 -5.54
N VAL A 70 0.61 1.66 -4.97
CA VAL A 70 0.21 1.73 -3.55
C VAL A 70 0.66 0.45 -2.87
N ILE A 71 1.41 0.58 -1.76
CA ILE A 71 1.86 -0.55 -0.95
C ILE A 71 0.98 -0.64 0.30
N ALA A 72 0.20 -1.71 0.42
CA ALA A 72 -0.60 -2.04 1.59
C ALA A 72 0.21 -2.92 2.54
N HIS A 73 0.48 -2.42 3.75
CA HIS A 73 1.38 -3.04 4.72
C HIS A 73 0.82 -4.29 5.41
N ALA A 74 1.69 -5.09 6.01
CA ALA A 74 1.34 -6.18 6.93
C ALA A 74 0.64 -5.64 8.19
N SER A 75 0.02 -6.52 8.96
CA SER A 75 -0.61 -6.18 10.24
C SER A 75 -0.35 -7.27 11.28
N VAL A 76 -0.48 -6.92 12.56
CA VAL A 76 -0.38 -7.84 13.67
C VAL A 76 -1.72 -7.98 14.38
N GLN A 77 -2.01 -9.19 14.90
CA GLN A 77 -3.29 -9.47 15.58
C GLN A 77 -3.37 -8.78 16.94
N ASN A 78 -2.26 -8.72 17.66
CA ASN A 78 -2.20 -8.12 18.99
C ASN A 78 -2.47 -6.61 18.94
N THR A 79 -3.51 -6.15 19.64
CA THR A 79 -3.96 -4.75 19.63
C THR A 79 -2.89 -3.79 20.14
N LEU A 80 -2.14 -4.15 21.20
CA LEU A 80 -1.10 -3.29 21.76
C LEU A 80 0.08 -3.17 20.79
N LEU A 81 0.53 -4.28 20.20
CA LEU A 81 1.61 -4.27 19.21
C LEU A 81 1.18 -3.50 17.97
N ARG A 82 -0.07 -3.66 17.52
CA ARG A 82 -0.60 -2.92 16.37
C ARG A 82 -0.63 -1.42 16.60
N ALA A 83 -1.06 -0.97 17.78
CA ALA A 83 -1.04 0.45 18.15
C ALA A 83 0.38 1.04 18.27
N GLN A 84 1.38 0.20 18.42
CA GLN A 84 2.79 0.59 18.51
C GLN A 84 3.59 0.31 17.25
N MET A 85 2.95 -0.12 16.16
CA MET A 85 3.63 -0.34 14.90
C MET A 85 4.31 0.94 14.43
N PRO A 86 5.57 0.85 13.96
CA PRO A 86 6.19 1.99 13.30
C PRO A 86 5.49 2.28 11.97
N GLN A 87 5.61 3.52 11.49
CA GLN A 87 5.14 3.89 10.15
C GLN A 87 5.70 2.90 9.11
N PRO A 88 4.85 2.21 8.34
CA PRO A 88 5.33 1.32 7.29
C PRO A 88 5.94 2.12 6.15
N GLU A 89 7.09 1.72 5.67
CA GLU A 89 7.83 2.47 4.65
C GLU A 89 8.19 1.63 3.42
N TYR A 90 8.51 0.35 3.60
CA TYR A 90 8.92 -0.54 2.49
C TYR A 90 10.02 0.08 1.59
N ARG A 91 11.01 0.75 2.18
CA ARG A 91 12.01 1.58 1.47
C ARG A 91 12.68 0.86 0.30
N ALA A 92 13.06 -0.41 0.46
CA ALA A 92 13.68 -1.19 -0.61
C ALA A 92 12.72 -1.41 -1.79
N LEU A 93 11.48 -1.78 -1.53
CA LEU A 93 10.44 -1.96 -2.54
C LEU A 93 10.05 -0.62 -3.18
N ALA A 94 9.90 0.43 -2.39
CA ALA A 94 9.61 1.78 -2.88
C ALA A 94 10.72 2.29 -3.79
N ALA A 95 11.99 2.18 -3.40
CA ALA A 95 13.13 2.57 -4.23
C ALA A 95 13.18 1.78 -5.55
N TRP A 96 12.90 0.47 -5.50
CA TRP A 96 12.81 -0.38 -6.68
C TRP A 96 11.73 0.09 -7.67
N LEU A 97 10.56 0.50 -7.17
CA LEU A 97 9.46 1.05 -7.97
C LEU A 97 9.75 2.46 -8.49
N VAL A 98 10.31 3.34 -7.65
CA VAL A 98 10.70 4.70 -8.03
C VAL A 98 11.70 4.67 -9.19
N ALA A 99 12.70 3.78 -9.15
CA ALA A 99 13.65 3.58 -10.25
C ALA A 99 12.98 3.15 -11.57
N ARG A 100 11.72 2.69 -11.51
CA ARG A 100 10.87 2.31 -12.67
C ARG A 100 9.81 3.35 -13.03
N GLY A 101 9.92 4.55 -12.46
CA GLY A 101 9.06 5.70 -12.77
C GLY A 101 7.72 5.71 -12.05
N TYR A 102 7.58 4.99 -10.93
CA TYR A 102 6.38 5.03 -10.10
C TYR A 102 6.51 6.06 -8.97
N ALA A 103 5.47 6.84 -8.77
CA ALA A 103 5.19 7.43 -7.46
C ALA A 103 4.61 6.33 -6.58
N VAL A 104 5.13 6.18 -5.35
CA VAL A 104 4.81 5.07 -4.46
C VAL A 104 4.23 5.61 -3.16
N LEU A 105 2.97 5.27 -2.87
CA LEU A 105 2.32 5.61 -1.60
C LEU A 105 2.30 4.38 -0.68
N VAL A 106 2.66 4.60 0.58
CA VAL A 106 2.56 3.61 1.66
C VAL A 106 1.67 4.18 2.76
N PRO A 107 0.34 3.99 2.70
CA PRO A 107 -0.56 4.44 3.75
C PRO A 107 -0.48 3.52 4.96
N GLU A 108 -0.45 4.10 6.16
CA GLU A 108 -0.64 3.41 7.42
C GLU A 108 -2.14 3.38 7.74
N ARG A 109 -2.74 2.19 7.71
CA ARG A 109 -4.20 2.04 7.80
C ARG A 109 -4.75 2.35 9.21
N PRO A 110 -6.03 2.77 9.36
CA PRO A 110 -6.67 2.97 10.66
C PRO A 110 -6.49 1.79 11.63
N GLY A 111 -6.35 2.10 12.90
CA GLY A 111 -6.07 1.12 13.97
C GLY A 111 -4.60 0.73 14.11
N HIS A 112 -3.70 1.31 13.29
CA HIS A 112 -2.26 1.05 13.34
C HIS A 112 -1.49 2.31 13.74
N GLY A 113 -0.41 2.10 14.46
CA GLY A 113 0.65 3.06 14.75
C GLY A 113 0.18 4.49 14.99
N LYS A 114 0.78 5.43 14.29
CA LYS A 114 0.53 6.87 14.40
C LYS A 114 -0.85 7.29 13.84
N THR A 115 -1.38 6.57 12.86
CA THR A 115 -2.72 6.81 12.33
C THR A 115 -3.77 6.61 13.42
N GLY A 116 -3.63 5.58 14.26
CA GLY A 116 -4.58 5.31 15.34
C GLY A 116 -6.00 5.09 14.82
N GLY A 117 -6.99 5.55 15.60
CA GLY A 117 -8.40 5.37 15.25
C GLY A 117 -8.90 3.94 15.45
N ARG A 118 -10.08 3.66 14.88
CA ARG A 118 -10.70 2.35 15.00
C ARG A 118 -10.06 1.34 14.03
N TYR A 119 -9.79 0.13 14.51
CA TYR A 119 -9.35 -0.97 13.66
C TYR A 119 -10.54 -1.51 12.86
N LEU A 120 -10.58 -1.24 11.55
CA LEU A 120 -11.69 -1.58 10.68
C LEU A 120 -11.61 -3.02 10.15
N GLU A 121 -10.41 -3.57 10.04
CA GLU A 121 -10.10 -4.88 9.43
C GLU A 121 -10.11 -6.04 10.43
N ASP A 122 -10.94 -5.96 11.49
CA ASP A 122 -11.05 -7.01 12.50
C ASP A 122 -11.63 -8.30 11.89
N GLN A 123 -10.88 -9.38 12.01
CA GLN A 123 -11.29 -10.72 11.56
C GLN A 123 -12.11 -11.51 12.60
N ARG A 124 -12.48 -10.93 13.74
CA ARG A 124 -13.29 -11.55 14.82
C ARG A 124 -12.66 -12.76 15.50
N GLY A 125 -11.32 -12.79 15.62
CA GLY A 125 -10.59 -13.88 16.29
C GLY A 125 -10.43 -15.14 15.45
N CYS A 126 -10.12 -16.29 16.10
CA CYS A 126 -9.85 -17.56 15.43
C CYS A 126 -11.11 -18.39 15.19
N ASP A 127 -12.00 -18.47 16.18
CA ASP A 127 -13.13 -19.42 16.15
C ASP A 127 -14.24 -18.97 15.20
N GLU A 128 -14.43 -17.65 15.08
CA GLU A 128 -15.43 -17.01 14.22
C GLU A 128 -14.78 -16.11 13.17
N ALA A 129 -13.64 -16.53 12.64
CA ALA A 129 -12.85 -15.72 11.73
C ALA A 129 -13.64 -15.29 10.48
N ASP A 130 -13.78 -13.96 10.30
CA ASP A 130 -14.43 -13.34 9.14
C ASP A 130 -13.36 -12.70 8.25
N TYR A 131 -12.70 -13.54 7.47
CA TYR A 131 -11.64 -13.11 6.57
C TYR A 131 -12.15 -12.31 5.37
N SER A 132 -13.39 -12.54 4.97
CA SER A 132 -14.03 -11.78 3.89
C SER A 132 -14.27 -10.34 4.29
N HIS A 133 -14.82 -10.11 5.51
CA HIS A 133 -14.96 -8.78 6.07
C HIS A 133 -13.60 -8.07 6.18
N ALA A 134 -12.64 -8.73 6.82
CA ALA A 134 -11.31 -8.15 7.02
C ALA A 134 -10.61 -7.75 5.71
N GLY A 135 -10.71 -8.59 4.67
CA GLY A 135 -10.16 -8.28 3.35
C GLY A 135 -10.87 -7.11 2.67
N ARG A 136 -12.21 -7.05 2.74
CA ARG A 136 -12.98 -5.93 2.16
C ARG A 136 -12.71 -4.61 2.87
N ALA A 137 -12.66 -4.60 4.21
CA ALA A 137 -12.31 -3.41 4.97
C ALA A 137 -10.92 -2.89 4.59
N THR A 138 -9.92 -3.77 4.50
CA THR A 138 -8.58 -3.38 4.00
C THR A 138 -8.63 -2.86 2.57
N ALA A 139 -9.45 -3.45 1.70
CA ALA A 139 -9.63 -2.99 0.31
C ALA A 139 -10.23 -1.57 0.24
N GLU A 140 -11.18 -1.25 1.12
CA GLU A 140 -11.75 0.10 1.24
C GLU A 140 -10.70 1.13 1.66
N GLU A 141 -9.84 0.78 2.62
CA GLU A 141 -8.74 1.63 3.08
C GLU A 141 -7.71 1.89 1.97
N ILE A 142 -7.32 0.84 1.23
CA ILE A 142 -6.46 0.98 0.05
C ILE A 142 -7.12 1.89 -0.99
N SER A 143 -8.41 1.69 -1.25
CA SER A 143 -9.16 2.45 -2.25
C SER A 143 -9.29 3.92 -1.90
N ALA A 144 -9.49 4.27 -0.63
CA ALA A 144 -9.58 5.67 -0.19
C ALA A 144 -8.27 6.42 -0.47
N ALA A 145 -7.13 5.84 -0.09
CA ALA A 145 -5.81 6.40 -0.34
C ALA A 145 -5.48 6.46 -1.85
N LEU A 146 -5.76 5.39 -2.59
CA LEU A 146 -5.58 5.30 -4.04
C LEU A 146 -6.34 6.41 -4.78
N ASN A 147 -7.64 6.56 -4.50
CA ASN A 147 -8.49 7.53 -5.18
C ASN A 147 -8.03 8.97 -4.91
N TYR A 148 -7.58 9.25 -3.70
CA TYR A 148 -7.03 10.56 -3.36
C TYR A 148 -5.76 10.88 -4.16
N LEU A 149 -4.82 9.93 -4.23
CA LEU A 149 -3.58 10.13 -5.00
C LEU A 149 -3.82 10.24 -6.51
N ARG A 150 -4.76 9.47 -7.05
CA ARG A 150 -5.16 9.60 -8.47
C ARG A 150 -5.67 11.00 -8.83
N GLY A 151 -6.21 11.74 -7.86
CA GLY A 151 -6.61 13.14 -8.04
C GLY A 151 -5.46 14.15 -8.09
N GLN A 152 -4.21 13.74 -7.83
CA GLN A 152 -3.08 14.65 -7.82
C GLN A 152 -2.54 14.87 -9.25
N SER A 153 -2.16 16.12 -9.56
CA SER A 153 -1.72 16.52 -10.91
C SER A 153 -0.43 15.82 -11.38
N PHE A 154 0.39 15.37 -10.43
CA PHE A 154 1.63 14.64 -10.72
C PHE A 154 1.42 13.11 -10.91
N ILE A 155 0.18 12.63 -10.89
CA ILE A 155 -0.17 11.21 -11.10
C ILE A 155 -0.83 11.01 -12.45
N ARG A 156 -0.38 9.99 -13.19
CA ARG A 156 -1.00 9.56 -14.44
C ARG A 156 -2.36 8.93 -14.17
N GLN A 157 -3.28 9.08 -15.14
CA GLN A 157 -4.63 8.53 -15.05
C GLN A 157 -4.75 7.09 -15.59
N ASP A 158 -3.63 6.42 -15.89
CA ASP A 158 -3.62 4.98 -16.16
C ASP A 158 -3.84 4.17 -14.87
N GLY A 159 -4.11 2.88 -15.01
CA GLY A 159 -4.38 2.01 -13.86
C GLY A 159 -3.17 1.89 -12.94
N ALA A 160 -3.40 2.07 -11.64
CA ALA A 160 -2.38 1.92 -10.61
C ALA A 160 -1.99 0.44 -10.40
N VAL A 161 -0.83 0.22 -9.80
CA VAL A 161 -0.42 -1.10 -9.30
C VAL A 161 -0.62 -1.14 -7.79
N ILE A 162 -1.30 -2.16 -7.29
CA ILE A 162 -1.44 -2.40 -5.85
C ILE A 162 -0.48 -3.51 -5.44
N LEU A 163 0.37 -3.22 -4.45
CA LEU A 163 1.26 -4.19 -3.85
C LEU A 163 0.81 -4.41 -2.42
N GLY A 164 0.59 -5.66 -2.00
CA GLY A 164 0.08 -5.94 -0.66
C GLY A 164 0.91 -7.00 0.04
N HIS A 165 1.29 -6.74 1.30
CA HIS A 165 2.02 -7.68 2.14
C HIS A 165 1.11 -8.25 3.22
N SER A 166 1.09 -9.59 3.38
CA SER A 166 0.36 -10.25 4.48
C SER A 166 -1.13 -9.81 4.51
N ALA A 167 -1.57 -9.17 5.58
CA ALA A 167 -2.92 -8.60 5.72
C ALA A 167 -3.24 -7.56 4.64
N GLY A 168 -2.27 -6.72 4.25
CA GLY A 168 -2.43 -5.79 3.12
C GLY A 168 -2.56 -6.53 1.79
N GLY A 169 -1.85 -7.66 1.64
CA GLY A 169 -2.02 -8.56 0.49
C GLY A 169 -3.41 -9.19 0.44
N TRP A 170 -3.98 -9.53 1.60
CA TRP A 170 -5.34 -10.03 1.70
C TRP A 170 -6.38 -9.01 1.24
N GLY A 171 -6.22 -7.73 1.64
CA GLY A 171 -7.05 -6.63 1.14
C GLY A 171 -6.84 -6.36 -0.35
N ALA A 172 -5.61 -6.46 -0.85
CA ALA A 172 -5.34 -6.32 -2.27
C ALA A 172 -6.04 -7.40 -3.12
N LEU A 173 -6.15 -8.66 -2.63
CA LEU A 173 -6.93 -9.71 -3.28
C LEU A 173 -8.42 -9.35 -3.37
N ALA A 174 -8.98 -8.74 -2.33
CA ALA A 174 -10.38 -8.30 -2.33
C ALA A 174 -10.66 -7.19 -3.36
N LEU A 175 -9.63 -6.45 -3.80
CA LEU A 175 -9.71 -5.45 -4.88
C LEU A 175 -9.73 -6.07 -6.29
N ALA A 176 -9.46 -7.36 -6.45
CA ALA A 176 -9.33 -7.97 -7.77
C ALA A 176 -10.60 -7.90 -8.63
N GLY A 177 -11.79 -7.74 -8.01
CA GLY A 177 -13.06 -7.49 -8.70
C GLY A 177 -13.22 -6.06 -9.23
N GLY A 178 -12.30 -5.15 -8.91
CA GLY A 178 -12.33 -3.73 -9.27
C GLY A 178 -12.21 -3.46 -10.77
N ASP A 179 -12.24 -2.17 -11.13
CA ASP A 179 -12.07 -1.73 -12.51
C ASP A 179 -10.58 -1.78 -12.92
N PRO A 180 -10.20 -2.54 -13.98
CA PRO A 180 -8.82 -2.58 -14.49
C PRO A 180 -8.29 -1.23 -14.97
N ALA A 181 -9.15 -0.26 -15.29
CA ALA A 181 -8.74 1.11 -15.60
C ALA A 181 -8.28 1.89 -14.35
N VAL A 182 -8.71 1.47 -13.17
CA VAL A 182 -8.30 2.05 -11.88
C VAL A 182 -7.14 1.29 -11.27
N VAL A 183 -7.21 -0.05 -11.28
CA VAL A 183 -6.15 -0.95 -10.80
C VAL A 183 -5.77 -1.90 -11.93
N SER A 184 -4.58 -1.72 -12.50
CA SER A 184 -4.12 -2.49 -13.67
C SER A 184 -3.47 -3.83 -13.31
N ALA A 185 -2.89 -3.95 -12.13
CA ALA A 185 -2.25 -5.17 -11.63
C ALA A 185 -2.24 -5.19 -10.09
N ILE A 186 -2.30 -6.39 -9.55
CA ILE A 186 -2.14 -6.66 -8.12
C ILE A 186 -0.96 -7.60 -7.92
N ILE A 187 -0.06 -7.23 -7.01
CA ILE A 187 1.07 -8.06 -6.60
C ILE A 187 0.94 -8.29 -5.10
N VAL A 188 0.85 -9.54 -4.67
CA VAL A 188 0.75 -9.85 -3.25
C VAL A 188 1.95 -10.65 -2.77
N PHE A 189 2.44 -10.28 -1.60
CA PHE A 189 3.54 -10.91 -0.91
C PHE A 189 3.00 -11.63 0.32
N ALA A 190 3.14 -12.96 0.36
CA ALA A 190 2.72 -13.76 1.51
C ALA A 190 1.31 -13.39 2.02
N ALA A 191 0.34 -13.25 1.11
CA ALA A 191 -1.00 -12.75 1.44
C ALA A 191 -1.76 -13.71 2.34
N GLY A 192 -2.41 -13.16 3.37
CA GLY A 192 -3.22 -13.93 4.30
C GLY A 192 -3.50 -13.19 5.60
N ARG A 193 -4.30 -13.82 6.46
CA ARG A 193 -4.62 -13.37 7.82
C ARG A 193 -4.64 -14.56 8.78
N GLY A 194 -4.49 -14.27 10.09
CA GLY A 194 -4.54 -15.29 11.13
C GLY A 194 -3.32 -16.19 11.19
N GLY A 195 -2.21 -15.84 10.53
CA GLY A 195 -0.96 -16.58 10.62
C GLY A 195 -0.33 -16.49 12.00
N HIS A 196 0.52 -17.48 12.36
CA HIS A 196 1.10 -17.66 13.69
C HIS A 196 0.04 -17.72 14.79
N ALA A 197 -1.03 -18.46 14.55
CA ALA A 197 -2.08 -18.66 15.56
C ALA A 197 -1.46 -19.12 16.89
N ASN A 198 -1.74 -18.37 17.98
CA ASN A 198 -1.16 -18.57 19.30
C ASN A 198 0.40 -18.56 19.30
N ASP A 199 0.99 -17.72 18.46
CA ASP A 199 2.44 -17.54 18.29
C ASP A 199 3.20 -18.78 17.76
N PHE A 200 2.48 -19.76 17.20
CA PHE A 200 3.12 -20.96 16.64
C PHE A 200 3.36 -20.83 15.13
N PRO A 201 4.61 -21.03 14.65
CA PRO A 201 4.92 -21.10 13.23
C PRO A 201 4.08 -22.17 12.51
N ASN A 202 3.72 -21.88 11.26
CA ASN A 202 2.91 -22.74 10.39
C ASN A 202 1.49 -23.06 10.92
N ARG A 203 1.01 -22.33 11.93
CA ARG A 203 -0.37 -22.39 12.39
C ARG A 203 -1.14 -21.18 11.90
N VAL A 204 -2.32 -21.41 11.33
CA VAL A 204 -3.22 -20.38 10.86
C VAL A 204 -4.59 -20.59 11.50
N CYS A 205 -5.19 -19.51 11.98
CA CYS A 205 -6.57 -19.52 12.49
C CYS A 205 -7.53 -19.92 11.37
N ALA A 206 -8.48 -20.79 11.65
CA ALA A 206 -9.57 -21.17 10.75
C ALA A 206 -9.14 -21.28 9.26
N PRO A 207 -8.16 -22.14 8.90
CA PRO A 207 -7.57 -22.15 7.56
C PRO A 207 -8.59 -22.47 6.46
N HIS A 208 -9.65 -23.22 6.77
CA HIS A 208 -10.72 -23.49 5.81
C HIS A 208 -11.51 -22.23 5.44
N THR A 209 -11.82 -21.38 6.43
CA THR A 209 -12.48 -20.09 6.22
C THR A 209 -11.60 -19.17 5.38
N LEU A 210 -10.27 -19.17 5.61
CA LEU A 210 -9.33 -18.40 4.80
C LEU A 210 -9.37 -18.85 3.33
N VAL A 211 -9.39 -20.17 3.07
CA VAL A 211 -9.49 -20.73 1.72
C VAL A 211 -10.84 -20.36 1.07
N SER A 212 -11.95 -20.43 1.81
CA SER A 212 -13.26 -20.04 1.29
C SER A 212 -13.33 -18.56 0.93
N SER A 213 -12.74 -17.68 1.75
CA SER A 213 -12.67 -16.24 1.46
C SER A 213 -11.78 -15.95 0.26
N ALA A 214 -10.70 -16.72 0.04
CA ALA A 214 -9.89 -16.58 -1.18
C ALA A 214 -10.71 -16.92 -2.44
N ALA A 215 -11.55 -17.97 -2.39
CA ALA A 215 -12.47 -18.29 -3.47
C ALA A 215 -13.49 -17.17 -3.70
N GLU A 216 -14.04 -16.59 -2.64
CA GLU A 216 -14.97 -15.46 -2.73
C GLU A 216 -14.34 -14.25 -3.44
N PHE A 217 -13.09 -13.89 -3.13
CA PHE A 217 -12.38 -12.81 -3.83
C PHE A 217 -12.06 -13.16 -5.28
N GLY A 218 -11.94 -14.43 -5.62
CA GLY A 218 -11.77 -14.90 -6.99
C GLY A 218 -13.03 -14.74 -7.85
N GLN A 219 -14.21 -14.71 -7.22
CA GLN A 219 -15.48 -14.52 -7.92
C GLN A 219 -15.54 -13.11 -8.52
N GLY A 220 -15.70 -13.02 -9.83
CA GLY A 220 -15.77 -11.73 -10.52
C GLY A 220 -14.45 -10.97 -10.58
N ALA A 221 -13.33 -11.58 -10.20
CA ALA A 221 -12.00 -10.97 -10.31
C ALA A 221 -11.66 -10.64 -11.77
N ARG A 222 -11.31 -9.38 -12.03
CA ARG A 222 -10.98 -8.83 -13.35
C ARG A 222 -9.52 -8.42 -13.47
N VAL A 223 -8.91 -8.01 -12.35
CA VAL A 223 -7.52 -7.60 -12.28
C VAL A 223 -6.62 -8.82 -12.08
N PRO A 224 -5.56 -9.00 -12.89
CA PRO A 224 -4.63 -10.11 -12.71
C PRO A 224 -3.81 -9.95 -11.42
N VAL A 225 -3.55 -11.08 -10.76
CA VAL A 225 -2.79 -11.15 -9.51
C VAL A 225 -1.49 -11.91 -9.73
N THR A 226 -0.37 -11.35 -9.28
CA THR A 226 0.89 -12.08 -9.09
C THR A 226 1.07 -12.31 -7.59
N TRP A 227 1.20 -13.58 -7.19
CA TRP A 227 1.34 -13.97 -5.79
C TRP A 227 2.74 -14.49 -5.53
N LEU A 228 3.47 -13.84 -4.65
CA LEU A 228 4.84 -14.18 -4.29
C LEU A 228 4.89 -14.66 -2.85
N VAL A 229 5.53 -15.80 -2.60
CA VAL A 229 5.75 -16.36 -1.27
C VAL A 229 7.16 -16.93 -1.21
N ALA A 230 7.88 -16.70 -0.10
CA ALA A 230 9.20 -17.27 0.11
C ALA A 230 9.08 -18.75 0.56
N ALA A 231 10.05 -19.59 0.18
CA ALA A 231 10.05 -21.03 0.52
C ALA A 231 10.04 -21.30 2.03
N ASN A 232 10.56 -20.36 2.84
CA ASN A 232 10.61 -20.45 4.29
C ASN A 232 9.62 -19.50 5.00
N ASP A 233 8.52 -19.12 4.35
CA ASP A 233 7.44 -18.40 5.02
C ASP A 233 6.73 -19.34 6.00
N SER A 234 6.75 -18.99 7.29
CA SER A 234 6.10 -19.74 8.35
C SER A 234 4.75 -19.19 8.80
N TYR A 235 4.32 -18.02 8.26
CA TYR A 235 2.98 -17.47 8.46
C TYR A 235 1.99 -18.08 7.47
N PHE A 236 2.34 -18.07 6.19
CA PHE A 236 1.51 -18.62 5.11
C PHE A 236 2.39 -19.46 4.19
N SER A 237 2.69 -20.67 4.64
CA SER A 237 3.61 -21.57 3.92
C SER A 237 3.26 -21.68 2.42
N PRO A 238 4.23 -22.02 1.56
CA PRO A 238 3.97 -22.24 0.13
C PRO A 238 2.81 -23.19 -0.15
N GLY A 239 2.65 -24.24 0.70
CA GLY A 239 1.56 -25.20 0.59
C GLY A 239 0.19 -24.57 0.86
N LEU A 240 0.08 -23.68 1.87
CA LEU A 240 -1.17 -22.94 2.14
C LEU A 240 -1.41 -21.89 1.05
N SER A 241 -0.40 -21.11 0.69
CA SER A 241 -0.49 -20.13 -0.40
C SER A 241 -0.94 -20.77 -1.71
N GLY A 242 -0.49 -22.01 -1.99
CA GLY A 242 -0.96 -22.81 -3.12
C GLY A 242 -2.46 -23.13 -3.05
N LYS A 243 -2.98 -23.47 -1.87
CA LYS A 243 -4.43 -23.73 -1.65
C LYS A 243 -5.24 -22.46 -1.83
N LEU A 244 -4.77 -21.32 -1.28
CA LEU A 244 -5.44 -20.01 -1.40
C LEU A 244 -5.49 -19.55 -2.87
N ALA A 245 -4.36 -19.57 -3.57
CA ALA A 245 -4.29 -19.22 -4.98
C ALA A 245 -5.09 -20.19 -5.86
N GLY A 246 -5.12 -21.48 -5.51
CA GLY A 246 -5.94 -22.50 -6.15
C GLY A 246 -7.45 -22.20 -6.01
N ALA A 247 -7.89 -21.84 -4.81
CA ALA A 247 -9.28 -21.48 -4.52
C ALA A 247 -9.70 -20.20 -5.27
N PHE A 248 -8.86 -19.16 -5.24
CA PHE A 248 -9.05 -17.92 -6.00
C PHE A 248 -9.19 -18.20 -7.51
N ARG A 249 -8.28 -19.01 -8.07
CA ARG A 249 -8.30 -19.39 -9.49
C ARG A 249 -9.52 -20.26 -9.84
N GLY A 250 -9.85 -21.23 -8.99
CA GLY A 250 -11.02 -22.11 -9.19
C GLY A 250 -12.35 -21.35 -9.23
N ALA A 251 -12.41 -20.18 -8.58
CA ALA A 251 -13.57 -19.29 -8.60
C ALA A 251 -13.60 -18.31 -9.79
N GLY A 252 -12.59 -18.34 -10.68
CA GLY A 252 -12.52 -17.52 -11.90
C GLY A 252 -11.45 -16.44 -11.90
N GLY A 253 -10.76 -16.22 -10.78
CA GLY A 253 -9.69 -15.24 -10.67
C GLY A 253 -8.44 -15.64 -11.47
N LYS A 254 -7.74 -14.65 -12.02
CA LYS A 254 -6.45 -14.83 -12.71
C LYS A 254 -5.33 -14.62 -11.70
N VAL A 255 -4.63 -15.68 -11.31
CA VAL A 255 -3.52 -15.61 -10.37
C VAL A 255 -2.33 -16.44 -10.86
N ASP A 256 -1.14 -15.85 -10.78
CA ASP A 256 0.15 -16.51 -11.02
C ASP A 256 0.91 -16.56 -9.69
N LEU A 257 1.11 -17.78 -9.16
CA LEU A 257 1.78 -18.02 -7.89
C LEU A 257 3.22 -18.43 -8.14
N HIS A 258 4.15 -17.72 -7.50
CA HIS A 258 5.57 -18.01 -7.52
C HIS A 258 6.10 -18.26 -6.10
N VAL A 259 6.74 -19.41 -5.91
CA VAL A 259 7.49 -19.72 -4.70
C VAL A 259 8.93 -19.27 -4.93
N LEU A 260 9.34 -18.25 -4.19
CA LEU A 260 10.69 -17.69 -4.24
C LEU A 260 11.66 -18.49 -3.38
N ALA A 261 12.96 -18.29 -3.57
CA ALA A 261 13.98 -18.82 -2.66
C ALA A 261 13.74 -18.33 -1.22
N SER A 262 14.28 -19.07 -0.25
CA SER A 262 14.25 -18.67 1.16
C SER A 262 14.89 -17.29 1.36
N SER A 263 14.30 -16.48 2.24
CA SER A 263 14.76 -15.13 2.56
C SER A 263 14.97 -14.99 4.07
N GLY A 264 16.19 -14.73 4.50
CA GLY A 264 16.52 -14.60 5.93
C GLY A 264 16.14 -15.85 6.74
N SER A 265 15.93 -15.66 8.03
CA SER A 265 15.47 -16.70 8.95
C SER A 265 13.95 -16.92 8.88
N GLU A 266 13.20 -15.90 8.45
CA GLU A 266 11.75 -15.91 8.28
C GLU A 266 11.39 -15.24 6.95
N GLY A 267 10.86 -16.05 6.05
CA GLY A 267 10.57 -15.63 4.69
C GLY A 267 9.39 -14.65 4.55
N HIS A 268 8.54 -14.56 5.58
CA HIS A 268 7.36 -13.69 5.54
C HIS A 268 7.70 -12.22 5.25
N TRP A 269 8.82 -11.74 5.83
CA TRP A 269 9.22 -10.32 5.79
C TRP A 269 10.09 -9.94 4.59
N PHE A 270 10.24 -10.83 3.61
CA PHE A 270 11.11 -10.55 2.45
C PHE A 270 10.78 -9.23 1.69
N PRO A 271 9.50 -8.76 1.57
CA PRO A 271 9.24 -7.53 0.81
C PRO A 271 9.71 -6.25 1.51
N GLU A 272 10.12 -6.34 2.78
CA GLU A 272 10.66 -5.21 3.55
C GLU A 272 12.19 -5.09 3.45
N THR A 273 12.86 -6.07 2.85
CA THR A 273 14.32 -6.16 2.82
C THR A 273 14.89 -6.03 1.41
N GLU A 274 16.09 -5.44 1.27
CA GLU A 274 16.79 -5.35 -0.02
C GLU A 274 17.07 -6.72 -0.63
N SER A 275 17.51 -7.69 0.19
CA SER A 275 17.77 -9.06 -0.24
C SER A 275 16.51 -9.75 -0.76
N GLY A 276 15.37 -9.54 -0.10
CA GLY A 276 14.08 -10.08 -0.52
C GLY A 276 13.58 -9.46 -1.82
N ILE A 277 13.72 -8.13 -2.00
CA ILE A 277 13.39 -7.49 -3.25
C ILE A 277 14.30 -7.97 -4.40
N LYS A 278 15.59 -8.20 -4.13
CA LYS A 278 16.50 -8.79 -5.12
C LYS A 278 16.04 -10.19 -5.56
N ILE A 279 15.59 -11.04 -4.64
CA ILE A 279 15.05 -12.37 -4.94
C ILE A 279 13.77 -12.26 -5.77
N ALA A 280 12.89 -11.29 -5.46
CA ALA A 280 11.60 -11.11 -6.12
C ALA A 280 11.68 -10.34 -7.46
N SER A 281 12.81 -9.69 -7.77
CA SER A 281 12.91 -8.67 -8.83
C SER A 281 12.48 -9.17 -10.21
N ALA A 282 12.82 -10.40 -10.58
CA ALA A 282 12.45 -10.97 -11.89
C ALA A 282 10.91 -11.12 -12.04
N GLU A 283 10.24 -11.57 -10.98
CA GLU A 283 8.79 -11.73 -10.96
C GLU A 283 8.07 -10.39 -10.90
N LEU A 284 8.60 -9.45 -10.13
CA LEU A 284 8.12 -8.08 -10.10
C LEU A 284 8.22 -7.41 -11.47
N ASP A 285 9.36 -7.54 -12.17
CA ASP A 285 9.54 -7.01 -13.52
C ASP A 285 8.56 -7.67 -14.53
N ARG A 286 8.26 -8.96 -14.34
CA ARG A 286 7.28 -9.68 -15.16
C ARG A 286 5.87 -9.16 -14.95
N ALA A 287 5.47 -8.99 -13.68
CA ALA A 287 4.16 -8.50 -13.29
C ALA A 287 3.86 -7.07 -13.76
N LEU A 288 4.90 -6.21 -13.85
CA LEU A 288 4.77 -4.82 -14.25
C LEU A 288 4.89 -4.57 -15.76
N LYS A 289 5.20 -5.61 -16.56
CA LYS A 289 5.22 -5.47 -18.01
C LYS A 289 3.79 -5.22 -18.51
N PRO A 290 3.57 -4.19 -19.36
CA PRO A 290 2.27 -4.01 -19.98
C PRO A 290 1.91 -5.29 -20.77
N PRO A 291 0.63 -5.68 -20.80
CA PRO A 291 0.19 -6.79 -21.62
C PRO A 291 0.66 -6.55 -23.06
N ARG A 292 1.30 -7.55 -23.67
CA ARG A 292 1.65 -7.46 -25.10
C ARG A 292 0.33 -7.28 -25.84
N LEU A 293 0.13 -6.10 -26.43
CA LEU A 293 -0.96 -5.90 -27.39
C LEU A 293 -0.80 -6.98 -28.44
N GLY A 294 -1.73 -7.92 -28.46
CA GLY A 294 -1.72 -9.00 -29.45
C GLY A 294 -1.57 -8.39 -30.83
N ALA A 295 -0.62 -8.87 -31.61
CA ALA A 295 -0.45 -8.46 -32.99
C ALA A 295 -1.81 -8.56 -33.67
N VAL A 296 -2.37 -7.39 -34.05
CA VAL A 296 -3.58 -7.34 -34.88
C VAL A 296 -3.23 -8.13 -36.13
N LYS A 297 -3.79 -9.35 -36.28
CA LYS A 297 -3.73 -10.08 -37.55
C LYS A 297 -4.39 -9.17 -38.55
N LYS A 298 -3.58 -8.54 -39.40
CA LYS A 298 -4.07 -7.91 -40.64
C LYS A 298 -4.75 -9.02 -41.44
N ARG A 299 -6.06 -8.94 -41.57
CA ARG A 299 -6.83 -9.68 -42.54
C ARG A 299 -6.72 -8.98 -43.91
#